data_14d266eff823457499a0d96b51a071ca
#
_entry.id   14d266eff823457499a0d96b51a071ca
#
_cell.length_a   1.000
_cell.length_b   1.000
_cell.length_c   1.000
_cell.angle_alpha   90.00
_cell.angle_beta   90.00
_cell.angle_gamma   90.00
#
_symmetry.space_group_name_H-M   'P 1'
#
loop_
_entity.id
_entity.type
_entity.pdbx_description
1 polymer ?
#
loop_
_entity_poly.entity_id
_entity_poly.type
_entity_poly.pdbx_seq_one_letter_code
_entity_poly.pdbx_strand_id
1 'polypeptide(L)'
;MTTILRAIAFAITCLGAPVWASELTDEITGYMDFATYDAGIIVPEQLTQDVFDAALFIDTRDANQFDAATIPGATHIEWREVPGRLDEIPDSGMVILFCNTGSLSAQAVFAARLMGHENVLVLQTGLQGWQQKAAYKPE
;
A
#
# COMPACT_ATOMS: atom_id res chain seq x y z
N MET A 1 13.27 61.28 38.96
CA MET A 1 12.63 60.84 37.69
C MET A 1 13.46 59.69 37.15
N THR A 2 12.99 58.45 37.34
CA THR A 2 13.73 57.22 36.99
C THR A 2 13.03 56.59 35.79
N THR A 3 13.67 56.63 34.62
CA THR A 3 13.16 56.11 33.37
C THR A 3 13.46 54.60 33.28
N ILE A 4 12.42 53.77 33.34
CA ILE A 4 12.54 52.32 33.20
C ILE A 4 12.51 51.99 31.69
N LEU A 5 13.64 51.51 31.17
CA LEU A 5 13.77 51.00 29.81
C LEU A 5 13.23 49.56 29.78
N ARG A 6 12.08 49.32 29.14
CA ARG A 6 11.54 47.97 28.90
C ARG A 6 12.22 47.41 27.65
N ALA A 7 13.08 46.42 27.85
CA ALA A 7 13.60 45.60 26.76
C ALA A 7 12.52 44.61 26.30
N ILE A 8 12.08 44.75 25.06
CA ILE A 8 11.18 43.75 24.41
C ILE A 8 12.09 42.68 23.83
N ALA A 9 12.11 41.52 24.44
CA ALA A 9 12.75 40.32 23.87
C ALA A 9 11.88 39.76 22.75
N PHE A 10 12.37 39.85 21.52
CA PHE A 10 11.75 39.20 20.33
C PHE A 10 12.18 37.72 20.34
N ALA A 11 11.31 36.85 20.74
CA ALA A 11 11.54 35.40 20.62
C ALA A 11 11.35 35.00 19.14
N ILE A 12 12.45 34.73 18.46
CA ILE A 12 12.44 34.12 17.12
C ILE A 12 12.09 32.64 17.33
N THR A 13 10.84 32.28 17.12
CA THR A 13 10.43 30.88 17.00
C THR A 13 10.90 30.36 15.64
N CYS A 14 12.01 29.63 15.62
CA CYS A 14 12.39 28.83 14.47
C CYS A 14 11.30 27.74 14.27
N LEU A 15 10.45 27.95 13.27
CA LEU A 15 9.55 26.92 12.73
C LEU A 15 10.42 25.89 11.97
N GLY A 16 11.09 25.00 12.72
CA GLY A 16 11.67 23.80 12.13
C GLY A 16 10.54 22.89 11.63
N ALA A 17 10.74 22.24 10.50
CA ALA A 17 9.82 21.18 10.06
C ALA A 17 9.67 20.18 11.21
N PRO A 18 8.45 19.65 11.46
CA PRO A 18 8.25 18.70 12.54
C PRO A 18 9.11 17.45 12.30
N VAL A 19 9.76 16.96 13.34
CA VAL A 19 10.71 15.81 13.29
C VAL A 19 10.11 14.58 12.59
N TRP A 20 8.82 14.33 12.79
CA TRP A 20 8.12 13.22 12.12
C TRP A 20 8.06 13.33 10.59
N ALA A 21 8.13 14.53 10.01
CA ALA A 21 8.15 14.70 8.55
C ALA A 21 9.50 14.32 7.95
N SER A 22 10.61 14.54 8.67
CA SER A 22 11.93 14.08 8.22
C SER A 22 12.08 12.55 8.33
N GLU A 23 11.60 11.97 9.43
CA GLU A 23 11.59 10.50 9.63
C GLU A 23 10.80 9.80 8.52
N LEU A 24 9.60 10.27 8.19
CA LEU A 24 8.80 9.72 7.10
C LEU A 24 9.49 9.84 5.73
N THR A 25 10.17 10.96 5.48
CA THR A 25 10.93 11.15 4.24
C THR A 25 12.08 10.14 4.15
N ASP A 26 12.80 9.93 5.23
CA ASP A 26 13.92 8.99 5.28
C ASP A 26 13.45 7.53 5.05
N GLU A 27 12.33 7.13 5.64
CA GLU A 27 11.73 5.81 5.44
C GLU A 27 11.27 5.61 3.97
N ILE A 28 10.56 6.58 3.40
CA ILE A 28 10.12 6.53 2.00
C ILE A 28 11.32 6.48 1.06
N THR A 29 12.33 7.31 1.27
CA THR A 29 13.54 7.36 0.44
C THR A 29 14.30 6.04 0.54
N GLY A 30 14.47 5.52 1.76
CA GLY A 30 15.11 4.22 1.98
C GLY A 30 14.41 3.08 1.25
N TYR A 31 13.07 3.03 1.33
CA TYR A 31 12.31 2.04 0.56
C TYR A 31 12.53 2.18 -0.95
N MET A 32 12.49 3.40 -1.49
CA MET A 32 12.63 3.64 -2.93
C MET A 32 14.04 3.35 -3.46
N ASP A 33 15.07 3.66 -2.67
CA ASP A 33 16.48 3.46 -3.06
C ASP A 33 16.85 1.97 -3.18
N PHE A 34 16.19 1.10 -2.42
CA PHE A 34 16.44 -0.34 -2.44
C PHE A 34 15.42 -1.15 -3.24
N ALA A 35 14.28 -0.55 -3.62
CA ALA A 35 13.28 -1.24 -4.41
C ALA A 35 13.76 -1.49 -5.85
N THR A 36 13.58 -2.71 -6.34
CA THR A 36 13.76 -3.02 -7.77
C THR A 36 12.56 -2.54 -8.59
N TYR A 37 12.69 -2.45 -9.92
CA TYR A 37 11.60 -1.96 -10.79
C TYR A 37 10.35 -2.83 -10.78
N ASP A 38 10.46 -4.09 -10.37
CA ASP A 38 9.37 -5.06 -10.22
C ASP A 38 8.97 -5.31 -8.75
N ALA A 39 9.58 -4.58 -7.82
CA ALA A 39 9.28 -4.72 -6.40
C ALA A 39 7.78 -4.48 -6.12
N GLY A 40 7.15 -5.46 -5.47
CA GLY A 40 5.75 -5.37 -5.09
C GLY A 40 4.76 -5.46 -6.26
N ILE A 41 5.16 -5.99 -7.43
CA ILE A 41 4.31 -6.11 -8.62
C ILE A 41 4.22 -7.56 -9.07
N ILE A 42 3.02 -7.99 -9.44
CA ILE A 42 2.77 -9.24 -10.17
C ILE A 42 1.84 -8.95 -11.34
N VAL A 43 2.12 -9.55 -12.51
CA VAL A 43 1.25 -9.40 -13.69
C VAL A 43 0.29 -10.59 -13.82
N PRO A 44 -0.89 -10.41 -14.43
CA PRO A 44 -1.88 -11.49 -14.58
C PRO A 44 -1.32 -12.75 -15.25
N GLU A 45 -0.41 -12.59 -16.20
CA GLU A 45 0.23 -13.69 -16.93
C GLU A 45 1.12 -14.58 -16.04
N GLN A 46 1.54 -14.08 -14.87
CA GLN A 46 2.31 -14.84 -13.86
C GLN A 46 1.42 -15.66 -12.92
N LEU A 47 0.10 -15.43 -12.92
CA LEU A 47 -0.85 -16.17 -12.09
C LEU A 47 -1.13 -17.55 -12.68
N THR A 48 -0.13 -18.44 -12.61
CA THR A 48 -0.33 -19.87 -12.88
C THR A 48 -1.20 -20.50 -11.80
N GLN A 49 -1.67 -21.72 -12.00
CA GLN A 49 -2.47 -22.42 -10.98
C GLN A 49 -1.72 -22.51 -9.66
N ASP A 50 -0.45 -22.91 -9.67
CA ASP A 50 0.37 -23.05 -8.45
C ASP A 50 0.51 -21.71 -7.70
N VAL A 51 0.69 -20.60 -8.43
CA VAL A 51 0.77 -19.27 -7.84
C VAL A 51 -0.58 -18.85 -7.27
N PHE A 52 -1.65 -19.10 -8.01
CA PHE A 52 -3.01 -18.78 -7.59
C PHE A 52 -3.38 -19.53 -6.29
N ASP A 53 -3.11 -20.82 -6.24
CA ASP A 53 -3.44 -21.68 -5.09
C ASP A 53 -2.61 -21.35 -3.84
N ALA A 54 -1.39 -20.79 -4.02
CA ALA A 54 -0.49 -20.42 -2.94
C ALA A 54 -0.70 -18.98 -2.42
N ALA A 55 -1.36 -18.12 -3.18
CA ALA A 55 -1.52 -16.71 -2.84
C ALA A 55 -2.81 -16.41 -2.07
N LEU A 56 -2.74 -15.45 -1.15
CA LEU A 56 -3.92 -14.79 -0.59
C LEU A 56 -4.28 -13.58 -1.48
N PHE A 57 -5.51 -13.54 -1.97
CA PHE A 57 -6.03 -12.40 -2.73
C PHE A 57 -6.85 -11.47 -1.83
N ILE A 58 -6.60 -10.16 -1.94
CA ILE A 58 -7.35 -9.12 -1.23
C ILE A 58 -7.92 -8.14 -2.26
N ASP A 59 -9.25 -8.08 -2.32
CA ASP A 59 -9.97 -7.08 -3.11
C ASP A 59 -10.04 -5.76 -2.33
N THR A 60 -9.47 -4.72 -2.91
CA THR A 60 -9.36 -3.41 -2.26
C THR A 60 -10.39 -2.39 -2.75
N ARG A 61 -11.41 -2.84 -3.50
CA ARG A 61 -12.52 -2.00 -3.96
C ARG A 61 -13.54 -1.77 -2.84
N ASP A 62 -14.56 -1.00 -3.13
CA ASP A 62 -15.70 -0.87 -2.21
C ASP A 62 -16.52 -2.17 -2.11
N ALA A 63 -17.29 -2.30 -1.03
CA ALA A 63 -18.06 -3.50 -0.73
C ALA A 63 -19.06 -3.87 -1.84
N ASN A 64 -19.71 -2.89 -2.48
CA ASN A 64 -20.69 -3.17 -3.54
C ASN A 64 -20.01 -3.82 -4.76
N GLN A 65 -18.80 -3.39 -5.11
CA GLN A 65 -18.03 -3.97 -6.20
C GLN A 65 -17.53 -5.38 -5.84
N PHE A 66 -17.07 -5.58 -4.60
CA PHE A 66 -16.68 -6.89 -4.09
C PHE A 66 -17.84 -7.88 -4.14
N ASP A 67 -19.00 -7.50 -3.61
CA ASP A 67 -20.21 -8.35 -3.56
C ASP A 67 -20.74 -8.68 -4.97
N ALA A 68 -20.58 -7.77 -5.93
CA ALA A 68 -21.03 -7.97 -7.29
C ALA A 68 -20.19 -9.01 -8.06
N ALA A 69 -18.88 -8.94 -7.94
CA ALA A 69 -17.94 -9.88 -8.55
C ALA A 69 -16.53 -9.64 -8.01
N THR A 70 -15.78 -10.70 -7.70
CA THR A 70 -14.38 -10.63 -7.26
C THR A 70 -13.57 -11.79 -7.82
N ILE A 71 -12.27 -11.84 -7.57
CA ILE A 71 -11.45 -13.03 -7.83
C ILE A 71 -11.87 -14.12 -6.83
N PRO A 72 -12.16 -15.34 -7.28
CA PRO A 72 -12.59 -16.43 -6.40
C PRO A 72 -11.63 -16.65 -5.22
N GLY A 73 -12.16 -16.72 -4.00
CA GLY A 73 -11.38 -16.89 -2.78
C GLY A 73 -10.78 -15.60 -2.20
N ALA A 74 -10.96 -14.45 -2.84
CA ALA A 74 -10.47 -13.18 -2.31
C ALA A 74 -11.22 -12.76 -1.04
N THR A 75 -10.48 -12.16 -0.10
CA THR A 75 -11.03 -11.44 1.05
C THR A 75 -11.19 -9.96 0.72
N HIS A 76 -11.94 -9.23 1.53
CA HIS A 76 -12.22 -7.81 1.28
C HIS A 76 -11.57 -6.93 2.35
N ILE A 77 -10.68 -6.01 1.91
CA ILE A 77 -10.17 -4.90 2.70
C ILE A 77 -10.10 -3.67 1.79
N GLU A 78 -10.97 -2.70 1.98
CA GLU A 78 -10.99 -1.48 1.17
C GLU A 78 -9.63 -0.77 1.24
N TRP A 79 -9.13 -0.23 0.11
CA TRP A 79 -7.72 0.21 -0.02
C TRP A 79 -7.26 1.20 1.05
N ARG A 80 -8.15 2.09 1.54
CA ARG A 80 -7.86 3.07 2.60
C ARG A 80 -7.78 2.45 3.99
N GLU A 81 -8.39 1.26 4.16
CA GLU A 81 -8.40 0.53 5.43
C GLU A 81 -7.14 -0.33 5.61
N VAL A 82 -6.43 -0.66 4.52
CA VAL A 82 -5.27 -1.56 4.54
C VAL A 82 -4.23 -1.15 5.59
N PRO A 83 -3.80 0.13 5.71
CA PRO A 83 -2.80 0.50 6.73
C PRO A 83 -3.26 0.28 8.17
N GLY A 84 -4.56 0.35 8.43
CA GLY A 84 -5.15 0.13 9.76
C GLY A 84 -5.51 -1.33 10.07
N ARG A 85 -5.37 -2.23 9.09
CA ARG A 85 -5.77 -3.64 9.18
C ARG A 85 -4.65 -4.60 8.77
N LEU A 86 -3.40 -4.18 8.92
CA LEU A 86 -2.23 -5.00 8.57
C LEU A 86 -2.13 -6.28 9.40
N ASP A 87 -2.68 -6.29 10.62
CA ASP A 87 -2.76 -7.47 11.48
C ASP A 87 -3.64 -8.59 10.90
N GLU A 88 -4.52 -8.28 9.93
CA GLU A 88 -5.30 -9.25 9.18
C GLU A 88 -4.56 -9.81 7.95
N ILE A 89 -3.42 -9.21 7.58
CA ILE A 89 -2.61 -9.59 6.42
C ILE A 89 -1.41 -10.40 6.91
N PRO A 90 -1.22 -11.64 6.46
CA PRO A 90 -0.05 -12.42 6.82
C PRO A 90 1.27 -11.70 6.47
N ASP A 91 2.28 -11.84 7.32
CA ASP A 91 3.63 -11.31 7.12
C ASP A 91 4.53 -12.23 6.27
N SER A 92 4.00 -13.38 5.88
CA SER A 92 4.70 -14.39 5.08
C SER A 92 3.76 -15.00 4.03
N GLY A 93 4.34 -15.65 3.02
CA GLY A 93 3.59 -16.12 1.85
C GLY A 93 3.26 -14.96 0.90
N MET A 94 2.69 -15.26 -0.24
CA MET A 94 2.34 -14.27 -1.24
C MET A 94 0.96 -13.69 -0.95
N VAL A 95 0.87 -12.37 -0.83
CA VAL A 95 -0.39 -11.63 -0.68
C VAL A 95 -0.55 -10.68 -1.87
N ILE A 96 -1.66 -10.81 -2.59
CA ILE A 96 -1.91 -10.04 -3.83
C ILE A 96 -3.12 -9.14 -3.64
N LEU A 97 -2.87 -7.83 -3.62
CA LEU A 97 -3.91 -6.81 -3.57
C LEU A 97 -4.33 -6.40 -4.98
N PHE A 98 -5.63 -6.25 -5.20
CA PHE A 98 -6.14 -5.78 -6.49
C PHE A 98 -7.34 -4.83 -6.31
N CYS A 99 -7.49 -3.94 -7.27
CA CYS A 99 -8.71 -3.18 -7.53
C CYS A 99 -9.13 -3.38 -8.99
N ASN A 100 -9.86 -2.48 -9.60
CA ASN A 100 -10.27 -2.63 -11.01
C ASN A 100 -9.08 -2.59 -11.98
N THR A 101 -8.12 -1.68 -11.77
CA THR A 101 -7.01 -1.39 -12.69
C THR A 101 -5.61 -1.49 -12.06
N GLY A 102 -5.51 -1.74 -10.76
CA GLY A 102 -4.27 -1.74 -10.00
C GLY A 102 -3.91 -0.40 -9.34
N SER A 103 -4.53 0.71 -9.73
CA SER A 103 -4.09 2.05 -9.30
C SER A 103 -4.31 2.33 -7.81
N LEU A 104 -5.45 1.94 -7.23
CA LEU A 104 -5.73 2.13 -5.81
C LEU A 104 -5.02 1.07 -4.97
N SER A 105 -5.02 -0.18 -5.43
CA SER A 105 -4.31 -1.25 -4.77
C SER A 105 -2.79 -1.03 -4.74
N ALA A 106 -2.20 -0.35 -5.73
CA ALA A 106 -0.79 0.02 -5.70
C ALA A 106 -0.46 0.99 -4.54
N GLN A 107 -1.36 1.91 -4.22
CA GLN A 107 -1.18 2.81 -3.06
C GLN A 107 -1.26 2.03 -1.74
N ALA A 108 -2.19 1.09 -1.62
CA ALA A 108 -2.31 0.22 -0.46
C ALA A 108 -1.08 -0.69 -0.30
N VAL A 109 -0.58 -1.26 -1.40
CA VAL A 109 0.66 -2.07 -1.43
C VAL A 109 1.87 -1.25 -1.00
N PHE A 110 2.03 -0.04 -1.54
CA PHE A 110 3.12 0.85 -1.13
C PHE A 110 3.08 1.11 0.38
N ALA A 111 1.91 1.46 0.92
CA ALA A 111 1.74 1.69 2.35
C ALA A 111 2.05 0.42 3.18
N ALA A 112 1.52 -0.75 2.80
CA ALA A 112 1.77 -2.01 3.49
C ALA A 112 3.25 -2.39 3.49
N ARG A 113 3.94 -2.26 2.36
CA ARG A 113 5.37 -2.57 2.23
C ARG A 113 6.24 -1.60 3.02
N LEU A 114 5.92 -0.30 3.02
CA LEU A 114 6.59 0.69 3.83
C LEU A 114 6.45 0.40 5.35
N MET A 115 5.34 -0.25 5.73
CA MET A 115 5.07 -0.67 7.12
C MET A 115 5.57 -2.09 7.44
N GLY A 116 6.40 -2.69 6.55
CA GLY A 116 7.11 -3.95 6.79
C GLY A 116 6.52 -5.21 6.15
N HIS A 117 5.37 -5.12 5.45
CA HIS A 117 4.77 -6.26 4.74
C HIS A 117 5.35 -6.41 3.33
N GLU A 118 6.63 -6.81 3.22
CA GLU A 118 7.34 -6.92 1.94
C GLU A 118 6.78 -7.99 1.00
N ASN A 119 6.02 -8.94 1.53
CA ASN A 119 5.36 -10.04 0.82
C ASN A 119 4.07 -9.62 0.08
N VAL A 120 3.64 -8.35 0.25
CA VAL A 120 2.43 -7.82 -0.38
C VAL A 120 2.76 -7.28 -1.78
N LEU A 121 1.98 -7.72 -2.78
CA LEU A 121 2.13 -7.39 -4.20
C LEU A 121 0.86 -6.74 -4.74
N VAL A 122 1.00 -5.83 -5.69
CA VAL A 122 -0.13 -5.34 -6.49
C VAL A 122 -0.31 -6.20 -7.74
N LEU A 123 -1.54 -6.62 -8.03
CA LEU A 123 -1.88 -7.17 -9.32
C LEU A 123 -1.94 -6.04 -10.35
N GLN A 124 -0.93 -5.97 -11.20
CA GLN A 124 -0.87 -5.00 -12.28
C GLN A 124 -2.09 -5.17 -13.21
N THR A 125 -2.73 -4.07 -13.58
CA THR A 125 -4.00 -4.04 -14.34
C THR A 125 -5.23 -4.59 -13.59
N GLY A 126 -5.07 -5.03 -12.34
CA GLY A 126 -6.15 -5.39 -11.43
C GLY A 126 -7.11 -6.46 -11.93
N LEU A 127 -8.36 -6.40 -11.49
CA LEU A 127 -9.40 -7.36 -11.88
C LEU A 127 -9.63 -7.40 -13.40
N GLN A 128 -9.54 -6.24 -14.08
CA GLN A 128 -9.72 -6.17 -15.53
C GLN A 128 -8.63 -6.95 -16.27
N GLY A 129 -7.37 -6.80 -15.86
CA GLY A 129 -6.27 -7.56 -16.43
C GLY A 129 -6.35 -9.05 -16.11
N TRP A 130 -6.74 -9.40 -14.90
CA TRP A 130 -6.97 -10.80 -14.52
C TRP A 130 -8.03 -11.46 -15.41
N GLN A 131 -9.16 -10.79 -15.60
CA GLN A 131 -10.23 -11.30 -16.46
C GLN A 131 -9.80 -11.53 -17.90
N GLN A 132 -8.89 -10.71 -18.42
CA GLN A 132 -8.46 -10.75 -19.81
C GLN A 132 -7.25 -11.68 -20.04
N LYS A 133 -6.28 -11.70 -19.11
CA LYS A 133 -4.92 -12.19 -19.37
C LYS A 133 -4.39 -13.20 -18.36
N ALA A 134 -5.12 -13.48 -17.26
CA ALA A 134 -4.60 -14.42 -16.26
C ALA A 134 -4.31 -15.77 -16.89
N ALA A 135 -3.13 -16.34 -16.57
CA ALA A 135 -2.71 -17.64 -17.05
C ALA A 135 -3.61 -18.76 -16.52
N TYR A 136 -4.16 -18.59 -15.32
CA TYR A 136 -5.12 -19.49 -14.71
C TYR A 136 -6.31 -18.72 -14.15
N LYS A 137 -7.50 -19.30 -14.28
CA LYS A 137 -8.74 -18.85 -13.65
C LYS A 137 -9.49 -20.08 -13.14
N PRO A 138 -9.81 -20.15 -11.85
CA PRO A 138 -10.65 -21.23 -11.35
C PRO A 138 -12.05 -21.14 -11.98
N GLU A 139 -12.70 -22.29 -12.17
CA GLU A 139 -14.07 -22.41 -12.65
C GLU A 139 -15.09 -21.94 -11.59
#